data_52817394e7bacd2a5ef81ccbe5615001
#
_entry.id   52817394e7bacd2a5ef81ccbe5615001
#
_cell.length_a   1.000
_cell.length_b   1.000
_cell.length_c   1.000
_cell.angle_alpha   90.00
_cell.angle_beta   90.00
_cell.angle_gamma   90.00
#
_symmetry.space_group_name_H-M   'P 1'
#
loop_
_entity.id
_entity.type
_entity.pdbx_description
1 polymer ?
#
loop_
_entity_poly.entity_id
_entity_poly.type
_entity_poly.pdbx_seq_one_letter_code
_entity_poly.pdbx_strand_id
1 'polypeptide(L)'
;MERRLYVYYRVPQAQLPATVAAVRQVQTALVAAHPGLQAELLRRPELRDGEVTLMETYAGPLTNVVLAAITQATSALPQPRHSEHFDTLE
;
A
#
# COMPACT_ATOMS: atom_id res chain seq x y z
N MET A 1 17.31 9.06 -9.28
CA MET A 1 15.85 8.89 -9.19
C MET A 1 15.52 7.63 -8.42
N GLU A 2 14.48 7.71 -7.63
CA GLU A 2 14.01 6.59 -6.84
C GLU A 2 12.58 6.24 -7.24
N ARG A 3 12.30 4.96 -7.41
CA ARG A 3 10.96 4.48 -7.74
C ARG A 3 10.09 4.45 -6.47
N ARG A 4 8.85 4.89 -6.61
CA ARG A 4 7.83 4.78 -5.58
C ARG A 4 6.60 4.08 -6.13
N LEU A 5 5.96 3.26 -5.28
CA LEU A 5 4.73 2.55 -5.64
C LEU A 5 3.59 3.09 -4.78
N TYR A 6 2.49 3.42 -5.44
CA TYR A 6 1.26 3.86 -4.79
C TYR A 6 0.15 2.89 -5.15
N VAL A 7 -0.55 2.36 -4.14
CA VAL A 7 -1.65 1.42 -4.34
C VAL A 7 -2.87 1.93 -3.59
N TYR A 8 -3.96 2.22 -4.30
CA TYR A 8 -5.15 2.76 -3.66
C TYR A 8 -6.38 1.92 -3.98
N TYR A 9 -7.35 1.97 -3.07
CA TYR A 9 -8.58 1.20 -3.14
C TYR A 9 -9.61 1.79 -2.18
N ARG A 10 -10.88 1.37 -2.32
CA ARG A 10 -11.98 1.82 -1.45
C ARG A 10 -12.37 0.72 -0.48
N VAL A 11 -12.82 1.14 0.71
CA VAL A 11 -13.22 0.24 1.79
C VAL A 11 -14.51 0.78 2.41
N PRO A 12 -15.53 -0.06 2.62
CA PRO A 12 -16.70 0.35 3.40
C PRO A 12 -16.29 0.82 4.79
N GLN A 13 -16.91 1.89 5.29
CA GLN A 13 -16.52 2.47 6.57
C GLN A 13 -16.52 1.44 7.71
N ALA A 14 -17.50 0.53 7.71
CA ALA A 14 -17.60 -0.49 8.76
C ALA A 14 -16.41 -1.45 8.76
N GLN A 15 -15.70 -1.60 7.65
CA GLN A 15 -14.55 -2.49 7.52
C GLN A 15 -13.21 -1.77 7.73
N LEU A 16 -13.24 -0.46 7.92
CA LEU A 16 -12.01 0.33 7.99
C LEU A 16 -11.06 -0.12 9.11
N PRO A 17 -11.51 -0.30 10.37
CA PRO A 17 -10.58 -0.69 11.44
C PRO A 17 -9.89 -2.03 11.16
N ALA A 18 -10.65 -3.02 10.71
CA ALA A 18 -10.09 -4.34 10.39
C ALA A 18 -9.13 -4.28 9.20
N THR A 19 -9.47 -3.50 8.18
CA THR A 19 -8.61 -3.33 7.00
C THR A 19 -7.30 -2.64 7.37
N VAL A 20 -7.36 -1.55 8.15
CA VAL A 20 -6.16 -0.84 8.60
C VAL A 20 -5.23 -1.79 9.36
N ALA A 21 -5.78 -2.58 10.27
CA ALA A 21 -4.99 -3.55 11.04
C ALA A 21 -4.32 -4.58 10.12
N ALA A 22 -5.07 -5.11 9.15
CA ALA A 22 -4.53 -6.10 8.20
C ALA A 22 -3.41 -5.51 7.34
N VAL A 23 -3.61 -4.30 6.81
CA VAL A 23 -2.59 -3.64 5.98
C VAL A 23 -1.32 -3.36 6.78
N ARG A 24 -1.46 -2.85 7.99
CA ARG A 24 -0.30 -2.56 8.85
C ARG A 24 0.49 -3.80 9.18
N GLN A 25 -0.19 -4.91 9.42
CA GLN A 25 0.47 -6.18 9.69
C GLN A 25 1.29 -6.64 8.50
N VAL A 26 0.73 -6.56 7.29
CA VAL A 26 1.42 -6.91 6.05
C VAL A 26 2.61 -5.99 5.82
N GLN A 27 2.43 -4.68 5.97
CA GLN A 27 3.50 -3.70 5.75
C GLN A 27 4.64 -3.89 6.75
N THR A 28 4.33 -4.14 8.02
CA THR A 28 5.36 -4.40 9.04
C THR A 28 6.21 -5.61 8.66
N ALA A 29 5.57 -6.70 8.21
CA ALA A 29 6.28 -7.91 7.80
C ALA A 29 7.16 -7.66 6.57
N LEU A 30 6.65 -6.90 5.59
CA LEU A 30 7.41 -6.56 4.38
C LEU A 30 8.65 -5.72 4.71
N VAL A 31 8.49 -4.71 5.55
CA VAL A 31 9.61 -3.84 5.97
C VAL A 31 10.67 -4.64 6.72
N ALA A 32 10.24 -5.56 7.58
CA ALA A 32 11.18 -6.41 8.31
C ALA A 32 11.95 -7.36 7.38
N ALA A 33 11.30 -7.85 6.33
CA ALA A 33 11.91 -8.82 5.41
C ALA A 33 12.79 -8.18 4.33
N HIS A 34 12.63 -6.89 4.05
CA HIS A 34 13.32 -6.22 2.94
C HIS A 34 14.04 -4.97 3.44
N PRO A 35 15.34 -5.06 3.74
CA PRO A 35 16.11 -3.91 4.27
C PRO A 35 15.99 -2.68 3.37
N GLY A 36 15.72 -1.53 3.99
CA GLY A 36 15.58 -0.27 3.29
C GLY A 36 14.19 0.02 2.75
N LEU A 37 13.28 -0.95 2.77
CA LEU A 37 11.91 -0.72 2.34
C LEU A 37 11.19 0.17 3.35
N GLN A 38 10.50 1.19 2.84
CA GLN A 38 9.64 2.07 3.62
C GLN A 38 8.21 1.90 3.15
N ALA A 39 7.27 1.88 4.08
CA ALA A 39 5.85 1.71 3.77
C ALA A 39 5.01 2.65 4.63
N GLU A 40 3.96 3.21 4.02
CA GLU A 40 3.01 4.06 4.71
C GLU A 40 1.60 3.67 4.32
N LEU A 41 0.64 4.03 5.17
CA LEU A 41 -0.78 3.88 4.88
C LEU A 41 -1.46 5.23 5.10
N LEU A 42 -2.09 5.74 4.06
CA LEU A 42 -2.75 7.04 4.03
C LEU A 42 -4.24 6.86 3.75
N ARG A 43 -5.05 7.85 4.13
CA ARG A 43 -6.45 7.87 3.74
C ARG A 43 -6.81 9.22 3.14
N ARG A 44 -7.74 9.20 2.18
CA ARG A 44 -8.32 10.44 1.66
C ARG A 44 -9.27 11.00 2.72
N PRO A 45 -9.22 12.31 3.01
CA PRO A 45 -10.13 12.90 4.01
C PRO A 45 -11.60 12.78 3.64
N GLU A 46 -11.93 12.89 2.34
CA GLU A 46 -13.30 12.84 1.85
C GLU A 46 -13.74 11.41 1.58
N LEU A 47 -15.00 11.13 1.86
CA LEU A 47 -15.63 9.88 1.45
C LEU A 47 -15.99 9.93 -0.04
N ARG A 48 -15.96 8.76 -0.69
CA ARG A 48 -16.41 8.57 -2.06
C ARG A 48 -17.51 7.52 -2.04
N ASP A 49 -18.73 7.91 -2.38
CA ASP A 49 -19.89 7.02 -2.35
C ASP A 49 -20.04 6.32 -0.99
N GLY A 50 -19.77 7.05 0.10
CA GLY A 50 -19.84 6.51 1.45
C GLY A 50 -18.68 5.62 1.84
N GLU A 51 -17.69 5.44 0.97
CA GLU A 51 -16.52 4.59 1.22
C GLU A 51 -15.25 5.41 1.47
N VAL A 52 -14.33 4.82 2.23
CA VAL A 52 -13.02 5.40 2.52
C VAL A 52 -12.04 4.98 1.44
N THR A 53 -11.27 5.92 0.90
CA THR A 53 -10.15 5.60 0.02
C THR A 53 -8.87 5.50 0.84
N LEU A 54 -8.23 4.33 0.79
CA LEU A 54 -6.92 4.10 1.39
C LEU A 54 -5.86 4.09 0.32
N MET A 55 -4.64 4.50 0.70
CA MET A 55 -3.48 4.42 -0.16
C MET A 55 -2.31 3.83 0.62
N GLU A 56 -1.78 2.72 0.10
CA GLU A 56 -0.51 2.17 0.56
C GLU A 56 0.60 2.81 -0.27
N THR A 57 1.70 3.17 0.37
CA THR A 57 2.86 3.69 -0.33
C THR A 57 4.08 2.85 0.01
N TYR A 58 4.94 2.66 -0.97
CA TYR A 58 6.19 1.91 -0.81
C TYR A 58 7.32 2.66 -1.48
N ALA A 59 8.44 2.77 -0.77
CA ALA A 59 9.63 3.45 -1.26
C ALA A 59 10.88 2.68 -0.83
N GLY A 60 12.02 3.03 -1.41
CA GLY A 60 13.27 2.37 -1.17
C GLY A 60 13.68 1.47 -2.32
N PRO A 61 14.44 0.40 -2.07
CA PRO A 61 14.90 -0.46 -3.17
C PRO A 61 13.74 -1.31 -3.71
N LEU A 62 12.97 -0.78 -4.65
CA LEU A 62 11.85 -1.48 -5.28
C LEU A 62 12.35 -2.31 -6.46
N THR A 63 13.12 -3.35 -6.14
CA THR A 63 13.57 -4.33 -7.13
C THR A 63 12.41 -5.21 -7.58
N ASN A 64 12.59 -5.97 -8.66
CA ASN A 64 11.57 -6.91 -9.10
C ASN A 64 11.21 -7.92 -8.03
N VAL A 65 12.18 -8.34 -7.21
CA VAL A 65 11.94 -9.26 -6.09
C VAL A 65 11.05 -8.61 -5.05
N VAL A 66 11.33 -7.37 -4.67
CA VAL A 66 10.54 -6.64 -3.67
C VAL A 66 9.13 -6.36 -4.20
N LEU A 67 9.01 -5.92 -5.45
CA LEU A 67 7.70 -5.67 -6.06
C LEU A 67 6.85 -6.94 -6.11
N ALA A 68 7.45 -8.09 -6.44
CA ALA A 68 6.74 -9.37 -6.44
C ALA A 68 6.31 -9.76 -5.02
N ALA A 69 7.16 -9.51 -4.02
CA ALA A 69 6.83 -9.78 -2.63
C ALA A 69 5.66 -8.92 -2.14
N ILE A 70 5.63 -7.64 -2.52
CA ILE A 70 4.52 -6.73 -2.18
C ILE A 70 3.21 -7.25 -2.81
N THR A 71 3.24 -7.58 -4.09
CA THR A 71 2.07 -8.08 -4.81
C THR A 71 1.52 -9.33 -4.14
N GLN A 72 2.40 -10.28 -3.80
CA GLN A 72 1.99 -11.53 -3.18
C GLN A 72 1.46 -11.32 -1.76
N ALA A 73 2.15 -10.52 -0.96
CA ALA A 73 1.77 -10.27 0.43
C ALA A 73 0.44 -9.53 0.55
N THR A 74 0.08 -8.71 -0.44
CA THR A 74 -1.14 -7.91 -0.42
C THR A 74 -2.28 -8.52 -1.23
N SER A 75 -2.11 -9.73 -1.73
CA SER A 75 -3.11 -10.38 -2.61
C SER A 75 -4.47 -10.61 -1.96
N ALA A 76 -4.52 -10.75 -0.63
CA ALA A 76 -5.76 -10.94 0.12
C ALA A 76 -6.36 -9.63 0.64
N LEU A 77 -5.69 -8.50 0.42
CA LEU A 77 -6.19 -7.19 0.82
C LEU A 77 -7.26 -6.70 -0.16
N PRO A 78 -8.03 -5.63 0.20
CA PRO A 78 -9.19 -5.23 -0.62
C PRO A 78 -8.89 -5.03 -2.10
N GLN A 79 -9.85 -5.43 -2.92
CA GLN A 79 -9.86 -5.34 -4.37
C GLN A 79 -11.03 -4.45 -4.83
N PRO A 80 -10.97 -3.82 -6.00
CA PRO A 80 -9.79 -3.77 -6.89
C PRO A 80 -8.71 -2.85 -6.34
N ARG A 81 -7.47 -3.21 -6.62
CA ARG A 81 -6.29 -2.45 -6.22
C ARG A 81 -5.74 -1.72 -7.43
N HIS A 82 -5.61 -0.41 -7.33
CA HIS A 82 -5.07 0.43 -8.41
C HIS A 82 -3.62 0.77 -8.07
N SER A 83 -2.69 0.37 -8.92
CA SER A 83 -1.27 0.57 -8.68
C SER A 83 -0.69 1.58 -9.68
N GLU A 84 0.13 2.50 -9.17
CA GLU A 84 0.83 3.49 -9.99
C GLU A 84 2.28 3.57 -9.52
N HIS A 85 3.18 3.68 -10.50
CA HIS A 85 4.60 3.84 -10.24
C HIS A 85 5.02 5.26 -10.60
N PHE A 86 5.80 5.88 -9.72
CA PHE A 86 6.37 7.19 -9.94
C PHE A 86 7.86 7.15 -9.63
N ASP A 87 8.64 7.93 -10.38
CA ASP A 87 10.05 8.13 -10.08
C ASP A 87 10.24 9.55 -9.55
N THR A 88 11.04 9.69 -8.48
CA THR A 88 11.38 11.02 -7.98
C THR A 88 12.25 11.74 -9.00
N LEU A 89 12.09 13.06 -9.07
CA LEU A 89 12.90 13.91 -9.96
C LEU A 89 13.93 14.65 -9.10
N GLU A 90 15.19 14.23 -9.21
CA GLU A 90 16.28 14.83 -8.41
C GLU A 90 17.52 15.09 -9.24
#